data_7181a60eaab1ca7fc88b69459cdc6f0b
#
_entry.id   7181a60eaab1ca7fc88b69459cdc6f0b
#
_cell.length_a   1.000
_cell.length_b   1.000
_cell.length_c   1.000
_cell.angle_alpha   90.00
_cell.angle_beta   90.00
_cell.angle_gamma   90.00
#
_symmetry.space_group_name_H-M   'P 1'
#
loop_
_entity.id
_entity.type
_entity.pdbx_description
1 polymer ?
#
loop_
_entity_poly.entity_id
_entity_poly.type
_entity_poly.pdbx_seq_one_letter_code
_entity_poly.pdbx_strand_id
1 'polypeptide(L)'
;MTGIRLGELLGLQWCDVDFRARMLHIRRTLNRLQKRDNPTNDISPRTEIVIQEPKTENSVRDIPLLPPVVADLLNWRNMQEQERLALGEAYTENGFIVTNPCGSYIEPRTFSDYYAQILKLAGLRHFTFHALRHTFASRAMEQGMDEKTLSAILGHYSVAFTMDTYAHVLHDHLNQEMGCMEELYNIDRVVPQNLIYPVIVTPTNDGYAMQSVDFPEIQMTMPTVEDGAAMAAGAMRDAVLALQFPPASSDSVNVPLMPGQFLLQLSL
;
A
#
# COMPACT_ATOMS: atom_id res chain seq x y z
N MET A 1 1.40 -15.41 -1.66
CA MET A 1 2.26 -14.45 -0.91
C MET A 1 3.62 -14.16 -1.60
N THR A 2 3.80 -14.54 -2.85
CA THR A 2 5.05 -14.32 -3.62
C THR A 2 4.85 -13.50 -4.89
N GLY A 3 3.62 -13.26 -5.32
CA GLY A 3 3.30 -12.49 -6.52
C GLY A 3 3.79 -13.10 -7.85
N ILE A 4 4.16 -14.39 -7.88
CA ILE A 4 4.68 -15.06 -9.09
C ILE A 4 3.59 -15.23 -10.16
N ARG A 5 4.01 -15.35 -11.43
CA ARG A 5 3.11 -15.63 -12.56
C ARG A 5 2.72 -17.10 -12.60
N LEU A 6 1.56 -17.43 -13.21
CA LEU A 6 1.11 -18.82 -13.32
C LEU A 6 2.15 -19.73 -13.99
N GLY A 7 2.72 -19.30 -15.10
CA GLY A 7 3.74 -20.09 -15.79
C GLY A 7 5.01 -20.31 -14.96
N GLU A 8 5.40 -19.31 -14.14
CA GLU A 8 6.50 -19.43 -13.17
C GLU A 8 6.15 -20.47 -12.10
N LEU A 9 4.94 -20.38 -11.49
CA LEU A 9 4.47 -21.35 -10.51
C LEU A 9 4.51 -22.78 -11.04
N LEU A 10 3.97 -23.00 -12.23
CA LEU A 10 3.92 -24.34 -12.84
C LEU A 10 5.30 -24.86 -13.28
N GLY A 11 6.27 -23.94 -13.48
CA GLY A 11 7.65 -24.28 -13.82
C GLY A 11 8.55 -24.51 -12.61
N LEU A 12 8.09 -24.23 -11.38
CA LEU A 12 8.93 -24.37 -10.17
C LEU A 12 9.27 -25.82 -9.87
N GLN A 13 10.53 -26.02 -9.49
CA GLN A 13 11.06 -27.30 -9.01
C GLN A 13 11.61 -27.17 -7.58
N TRP A 14 11.72 -28.27 -6.87
CA TRP A 14 12.26 -28.28 -5.50
C TRP A 14 13.72 -27.78 -5.41
N CYS A 15 14.50 -27.93 -6.47
CA CYS A 15 15.85 -27.34 -6.56
C CYS A 15 15.86 -25.80 -6.62
N ASP A 16 14.71 -25.16 -6.88
CA ASP A 16 14.57 -23.70 -6.89
C ASP A 16 14.28 -23.12 -5.50
N VAL A 17 14.11 -23.96 -4.47
CA VAL A 17 13.82 -23.51 -3.10
C VAL A 17 15.03 -23.73 -2.22
N ASP A 18 15.64 -22.65 -1.76
CA ASP A 18 16.63 -22.69 -0.69
C ASP A 18 15.93 -22.50 0.66
N PHE A 19 15.65 -23.60 1.33
CA PHE A 19 15.00 -23.61 2.64
C PHE A 19 15.87 -22.98 3.74
N ARG A 20 17.20 -23.04 3.61
CA ARG A 20 18.13 -22.48 4.59
C ARG A 20 18.19 -20.96 4.49
N ALA A 21 18.35 -20.45 3.27
CA ALA A 21 18.33 -19.01 2.98
C ALA A 21 16.92 -18.43 2.94
N ARG A 22 15.88 -19.27 2.90
CA ARG A 22 14.48 -18.91 2.69
C ARG A 22 14.29 -18.10 1.41
N MET A 23 14.85 -18.62 0.31
CA MET A 23 14.81 -17.98 -0.99
C MET A 23 14.12 -18.89 -2.02
N LEU A 24 13.34 -18.27 -2.90
CA LEU A 24 12.73 -18.91 -4.06
C LEU A 24 13.37 -18.34 -5.33
N HIS A 25 13.98 -19.18 -6.11
CA HIS A 25 14.66 -18.82 -7.35
C HIS A 25 13.73 -18.99 -8.55
N ILE A 26 13.36 -17.93 -9.22
CA ILE A 26 12.55 -17.99 -10.45
C ILE A 26 13.50 -18.13 -11.63
N ARG A 27 13.60 -19.35 -12.18
CA ARG A 27 14.57 -19.71 -13.23
C ARG A 27 13.89 -20.18 -14.51
N ARG A 28 12.61 -20.55 -14.47
CA ARG A 28 11.89 -21.13 -15.61
C ARG A 28 10.41 -20.81 -15.59
N THR A 29 9.79 -21.01 -16.77
CA THR A 29 8.34 -20.92 -16.92
C THR A 29 7.84 -22.13 -17.72
N LEU A 30 6.67 -22.64 -17.36
CA LEU A 30 5.94 -23.66 -18.09
C LEU A 30 4.77 -23.01 -18.83
N ASN A 31 4.77 -23.08 -20.14
CA ASN A 31 3.74 -22.49 -20.99
C ASN A 31 3.27 -23.46 -22.08
N ARG A 32 2.06 -23.26 -22.55
CA ARG A 32 1.57 -23.93 -23.76
C ARG A 32 1.75 -22.97 -24.94
N LEU A 33 2.56 -23.34 -25.90
CA LEU A 33 2.87 -22.53 -27.09
C LEU A 33 2.33 -23.19 -28.36
N GLN A 34 2.05 -22.38 -29.38
CA GLN A 34 1.76 -22.88 -30.72
C GLN A 34 3.03 -23.38 -31.38
N LYS A 35 2.97 -24.53 -32.02
CA LYS A 35 4.06 -25.04 -32.86
C LYS A 35 4.23 -24.16 -34.08
N ARG A 36 5.47 -23.69 -34.32
CA ARG A 36 5.78 -22.77 -35.42
C ARG A 36 5.67 -23.45 -36.81
N ASP A 37 5.92 -24.76 -36.89
CA ASP A 37 6.00 -25.53 -38.12
C ASP A 37 4.94 -26.63 -38.13
N ASN A 38 3.65 -26.26 -38.13
CA ASN A 38 2.58 -27.23 -38.32
C ASN A 38 2.09 -27.17 -39.76
N PRO A 39 2.57 -28.04 -40.67
CA PRO A 39 2.04 -28.08 -42.02
C PRO A 39 0.56 -28.38 -41.98
N THR A 40 -0.21 -27.71 -42.83
CA THR A 40 -1.67 -27.67 -42.89
C THR A 40 -2.38 -29.04 -42.96
N ASN A 41 -1.65 -30.14 -43.09
CA ASN A 41 -2.18 -31.52 -43.22
C ASN A 41 -1.77 -32.47 -42.09
N ASP A 42 -1.16 -31.97 -40.99
CA ASP A 42 -0.75 -32.83 -39.88
C ASP A 42 -1.83 -32.89 -38.80
N ILE A 43 -2.19 -34.12 -38.39
CA ILE A 43 -3.18 -34.41 -37.32
C ILE A 43 -2.58 -34.13 -35.91
N SER A 44 -1.30 -33.78 -35.84
CA SER A 44 -0.61 -33.52 -34.58
C SER A 44 -1.18 -32.30 -33.85
N PRO A 45 -1.13 -32.25 -32.49
CA PRO A 45 -1.61 -31.10 -31.74
C PRO A 45 -0.89 -29.82 -32.18
N ARG A 46 -1.67 -28.75 -32.45
CA ARG A 46 -1.15 -27.44 -32.87
C ARG A 46 -0.36 -26.71 -31.77
N THR A 47 -0.36 -27.24 -30.54
CA THR A 47 0.29 -26.65 -29.37
C THR A 47 1.12 -27.69 -28.63
N GLU A 48 2.17 -27.24 -27.96
CA GLU A 48 3.02 -28.07 -27.11
C GLU A 48 3.31 -27.37 -25.77
N ILE A 49 3.59 -28.17 -24.74
CA ILE A 49 4.07 -27.65 -23.47
C ILE A 49 5.58 -27.42 -23.58
N VAL A 50 5.98 -26.21 -23.26
CA VAL A 50 7.40 -25.82 -23.30
C VAL A 50 7.80 -25.29 -21.92
N ILE A 51 8.86 -25.87 -21.39
CA ILE A 51 9.56 -25.37 -20.20
C ILE A 51 10.78 -24.63 -20.70
N GLN A 52 10.84 -23.35 -20.42
CA GLN A 52 11.90 -22.48 -20.93
C GLN A 52 12.35 -21.48 -19.86
N GLU A 53 13.54 -20.96 -20.04
CA GLU A 53 13.99 -19.82 -19.24
C GLU A 53 13.09 -18.61 -19.50
N PRO A 54 12.92 -17.72 -18.52
CA PRO A 54 12.15 -16.50 -18.71
C PRO A 54 12.74 -15.65 -19.86
N LYS A 55 11.86 -15.02 -20.64
CA LYS A 55 12.23 -14.27 -21.85
C LYS A 55 13.09 -13.03 -21.60
N THR A 56 13.12 -12.52 -20.37
CA THR A 56 13.86 -11.30 -20.00
C THR A 56 14.71 -11.56 -18.76
N GLU A 57 15.88 -10.93 -18.69
CA GLU A 57 16.79 -11.01 -17.54
C GLU A 57 16.10 -10.65 -16.23
N ASN A 58 15.23 -9.63 -16.23
CA ASN A 58 14.48 -9.21 -15.06
C ASN A 58 13.45 -10.25 -14.56
N SER A 59 13.13 -11.24 -15.39
CA SER A 59 12.24 -12.33 -14.98
C SER A 59 12.97 -13.42 -14.20
N VAL A 60 14.30 -13.54 -14.35
CA VAL A 60 15.16 -14.35 -13.48
C VAL A 60 15.42 -13.55 -12.22
N ARG A 61 14.92 -14.04 -11.10
CA ARG A 61 14.98 -13.31 -9.83
C ARG A 61 14.87 -14.22 -8.63
N ASP A 62 15.25 -13.69 -7.49
CA ASP A 62 15.20 -14.36 -6.20
C ASP A 62 14.15 -13.66 -5.33
N ILE A 63 13.25 -14.43 -4.73
CA ILE A 63 12.15 -13.94 -3.90
C ILE A 63 12.33 -14.45 -2.47
N PRO A 64 12.46 -13.58 -1.46
CA PRO A 64 12.48 -13.99 -0.07
C PRO A 64 11.16 -14.67 0.33
N LEU A 65 11.24 -15.81 1.01
CA LEU A 65 10.09 -16.55 1.50
C LEU A 65 9.79 -16.19 2.96
N LEU A 66 8.54 -15.87 3.22
CA LEU A 66 8.04 -15.70 4.58
C LEU A 66 8.02 -17.05 5.31
N PRO A 67 8.26 -17.10 6.65
CA PRO A 67 8.26 -18.35 7.41
C PRO A 67 7.01 -19.23 7.23
N PRO A 68 5.78 -18.68 7.17
CA PRO A 68 4.59 -19.49 6.88
C PRO A 68 4.63 -20.18 5.51
N VAL A 69 5.14 -19.50 4.48
CA VAL A 69 5.25 -20.07 3.13
C VAL A 69 6.27 -21.21 3.10
N VAL A 70 7.36 -21.07 3.85
CA VAL A 70 8.36 -22.15 4.03
C VAL A 70 7.72 -23.38 4.67
N ALA A 71 6.92 -23.17 5.73
CA ALA A 71 6.20 -24.25 6.41
C ALA A 71 5.22 -24.95 5.46
N ASP A 72 4.44 -24.20 4.69
CA ASP A 72 3.51 -24.74 3.69
C ASP A 72 4.24 -25.56 2.62
N LEU A 73 5.38 -25.07 2.12
CA LEU A 73 6.20 -25.80 1.14
C LEU A 73 6.76 -27.10 1.71
N LEU A 74 7.21 -27.11 2.96
CA LEU A 74 7.68 -28.32 3.63
C LEU A 74 6.55 -29.35 3.79
N ASN A 75 5.38 -28.90 4.22
CA ASN A 75 4.20 -29.76 4.33
C ASN A 75 3.80 -30.33 2.96
N TRP A 76 3.80 -29.51 1.93
CA TRP A 76 3.51 -29.94 0.56
C TRP A 76 4.51 -30.99 0.05
N ARG A 77 5.81 -30.76 0.31
CA ARG A 77 6.86 -31.73 -0.03
C ARG A 77 6.65 -33.07 0.65
N ASN A 78 6.28 -33.07 1.94
CA ASN A 78 5.97 -34.30 2.66
C ASN A 78 4.76 -35.04 2.07
N MET A 79 3.71 -34.30 1.63
CA MET A 79 2.56 -34.91 0.96
C MET A 79 2.96 -35.57 -0.36
N GLN A 80 3.73 -34.89 -1.19
CA GLN A 80 4.24 -35.47 -2.45
C GLN A 80 5.11 -36.70 -2.22
N GLU A 81 5.93 -36.72 -1.16
CA GLU A 81 6.73 -37.89 -0.80
C GLU A 81 5.84 -39.08 -0.41
N GLN A 82 4.73 -38.86 0.31
CA GLN A 82 3.77 -39.92 0.63
C GLN A 82 3.07 -40.44 -0.64
N GLU A 83 2.69 -39.57 -1.59
CA GLU A 83 2.13 -39.96 -2.89
C GLU A 83 3.14 -40.81 -3.68
N ARG A 84 4.40 -40.37 -3.71
CA ARG A 84 5.52 -41.10 -4.36
C ARG A 84 5.69 -42.49 -3.79
N LEU A 85 5.69 -42.61 -2.48
CA LEU A 85 5.83 -43.92 -1.80
C LEU A 85 4.62 -44.83 -2.04
N ALA A 86 3.40 -44.26 -2.09
CA ALA A 86 2.18 -45.03 -2.32
C ALA A 86 2.08 -45.55 -3.76
N LEU A 87 2.54 -44.78 -4.75
CA LEU A 87 2.47 -45.13 -6.17
C LEU A 87 3.68 -45.91 -6.69
N GLY A 88 4.81 -45.84 -6.01
CA GLY A 88 6.04 -46.53 -6.42
C GLY A 88 6.45 -46.18 -7.85
N GLU A 89 6.61 -47.20 -8.69
CA GLU A 89 7.04 -47.04 -10.09
C GLU A 89 6.03 -46.28 -10.97
N ALA A 90 4.78 -46.14 -10.56
CA ALA A 90 3.77 -45.35 -11.28
C ALA A 90 3.93 -43.85 -11.05
N TYR A 91 4.75 -43.42 -10.11
CA TYR A 91 5.01 -42.01 -9.85
C TYR A 91 6.08 -41.46 -10.81
N THR A 92 5.78 -40.33 -11.44
CA THR A 92 6.70 -39.65 -12.34
C THR A 92 7.62 -38.70 -11.56
N GLU A 93 8.88 -39.06 -11.39
CA GLU A 93 9.89 -38.23 -10.73
C GLU A 93 10.41 -37.13 -11.66
N ASN A 94 10.00 -35.88 -11.47
CA ASN A 94 10.45 -34.76 -12.30
C ASN A 94 10.82 -33.50 -11.50
N GLY A 95 10.70 -33.59 -10.16
CA GLY A 95 11.11 -32.55 -9.24
C GLY A 95 10.21 -31.31 -9.21
N PHE A 96 9.09 -31.25 -9.93
CA PHE A 96 8.19 -30.11 -9.89
C PHE A 96 7.48 -29.97 -8.53
N ILE A 97 7.26 -28.70 -8.10
CA ILE A 97 6.51 -28.41 -6.88
C ILE A 97 5.01 -28.59 -7.11
N VAL A 98 4.50 -28.19 -8.29
CA VAL A 98 3.08 -28.28 -8.64
C VAL A 98 2.88 -29.47 -9.59
N THR A 99 2.40 -30.58 -9.05
CA THR A 99 2.18 -31.83 -9.77
C THR A 99 0.74 -32.34 -9.56
N ASN A 100 0.32 -33.22 -10.46
CA ASN A 100 -0.82 -34.08 -10.19
C ASN A 100 -0.42 -35.19 -9.19
N PRO A 101 -1.36 -35.99 -8.66
CA PRO A 101 -1.03 -37.06 -7.71
C PRO A 101 -0.04 -38.13 -8.23
N CYS A 102 0.09 -38.25 -9.56
CA CYS A 102 1.09 -39.18 -10.18
C CYS A 102 2.44 -38.53 -10.40
N GLY A 103 2.72 -37.34 -9.85
CA GLY A 103 3.98 -36.64 -9.97
C GLY A 103 4.21 -35.90 -11.28
N SER A 104 3.31 -35.98 -12.26
CA SER A 104 3.47 -35.27 -13.53
C SER A 104 3.11 -33.78 -13.40
N TYR A 105 3.73 -32.93 -14.21
CA TYR A 105 3.40 -31.50 -14.25
C TYR A 105 1.93 -31.26 -14.59
N ILE A 106 1.39 -30.14 -14.13
CA ILE A 106 0.02 -29.71 -14.45
C ILE A 106 0.07 -28.66 -15.58
N GLU A 107 -0.74 -28.89 -16.63
CA GLU A 107 -0.88 -27.92 -17.71
C GLU A 107 -1.59 -26.64 -17.25
N PRO A 108 -1.24 -25.45 -17.81
CA PRO A 108 -1.83 -24.18 -17.40
C PRO A 108 -3.36 -24.14 -17.45
N ARG A 109 -3.97 -24.77 -18.45
CA ARG A 109 -5.43 -24.85 -18.57
C ARG A 109 -6.04 -25.70 -17.46
N THR A 110 -5.51 -26.91 -17.25
CA THR A 110 -5.95 -27.82 -16.19
C THR A 110 -5.82 -27.19 -14.81
N PHE A 111 -4.71 -26.48 -14.55
CA PHE A 111 -4.56 -25.72 -13.32
C PHE A 111 -5.63 -24.64 -13.17
N SER A 112 -5.92 -23.89 -14.25
CA SER A 112 -6.97 -22.86 -14.21
C SER A 112 -8.35 -23.43 -13.92
N ASP A 113 -8.65 -24.62 -14.45
CA ASP A 113 -9.91 -25.33 -14.19
C ASP A 113 -9.98 -25.77 -12.72
N TYR A 114 -8.91 -26.35 -12.16
CA TYR A 114 -8.84 -26.69 -10.73
C TYR A 114 -8.97 -25.45 -9.84
N TYR A 115 -8.29 -24.37 -10.19
CA TYR A 115 -8.38 -23.12 -9.46
C TYR A 115 -9.80 -22.55 -9.45
N ALA A 116 -10.50 -22.58 -10.57
CA ALA A 116 -11.89 -22.16 -10.66
C ALA A 116 -12.82 -23.05 -9.79
N GLN A 117 -12.57 -24.36 -9.75
CA GLN A 117 -13.31 -25.28 -8.87
C GLN A 117 -13.08 -24.97 -7.39
N ILE A 118 -11.82 -24.71 -6.99
CA ILE A 118 -11.48 -24.33 -5.60
C ILE A 118 -12.22 -23.06 -5.20
N LEU A 119 -12.23 -22.02 -6.05
CA LEU A 119 -12.97 -20.79 -5.79
C LEU A 119 -14.46 -21.03 -5.60
N LYS A 120 -15.05 -21.88 -6.46
CA LYS A 120 -16.47 -22.26 -6.35
C LYS A 120 -16.77 -23.00 -5.05
N LEU A 121 -15.95 -23.97 -4.66
CA LEU A 121 -16.08 -24.71 -3.40
C LEU A 121 -15.94 -23.81 -2.18
N ALA A 122 -15.08 -22.80 -2.26
CA ALA A 122 -14.89 -21.79 -1.21
C ALA A 122 -15.99 -20.72 -1.19
N GLY A 123 -16.99 -20.77 -2.08
CA GLY A 123 -18.05 -19.76 -2.16
C GLY A 123 -17.56 -18.39 -2.63
N LEU A 124 -16.39 -18.32 -3.27
CA LEU A 124 -15.80 -17.07 -3.75
C LEU A 124 -16.23 -16.77 -5.19
N ARG A 125 -16.34 -15.48 -5.52
CA ARG A 125 -16.52 -15.07 -6.91
C ARG A 125 -15.32 -15.50 -7.76
N HIS A 126 -15.56 -15.82 -9.01
CA HIS A 126 -14.47 -16.15 -9.93
C HIS A 126 -13.55 -14.96 -10.18
N PHE A 127 -12.25 -15.19 -10.04
CA PHE A 127 -11.18 -14.28 -10.47
C PHE A 127 -9.99 -15.09 -11.01
N THR A 128 -9.21 -14.48 -11.89
CA THR A 128 -8.05 -15.14 -12.50
C THR A 128 -6.92 -15.33 -11.52
N PHE A 129 -6.05 -16.32 -11.75
CA PHE A 129 -4.83 -16.47 -10.94
C PHE A 129 -3.96 -15.21 -10.95
N HIS A 130 -3.97 -14.45 -12.05
CA HIS A 130 -3.23 -13.19 -12.16
C HIS A 130 -3.73 -12.12 -11.19
N ALA A 131 -5.00 -12.15 -10.80
CA ALA A 131 -5.55 -11.25 -9.79
C ALA A 131 -4.90 -11.42 -8.40
N LEU A 132 -4.41 -12.63 -8.07
CA LEU A 132 -3.64 -12.84 -6.83
C LEU A 132 -2.33 -12.05 -6.82
N ARG A 133 -1.69 -11.95 -7.98
CA ARG A 133 -0.48 -11.14 -8.13
C ARG A 133 -0.78 -9.64 -7.99
N HIS A 134 -1.89 -9.16 -8.56
CA HIS A 134 -2.35 -7.78 -8.34
C HIS A 134 -2.65 -7.52 -6.87
N THR A 135 -3.35 -8.43 -6.21
CA THR A 135 -3.64 -8.32 -4.76
C THR A 135 -2.35 -8.28 -3.94
N PHE A 136 -1.36 -9.14 -4.27
CA PHE A 136 -0.06 -9.11 -3.60
C PHE A 136 0.61 -7.74 -3.78
N ALA A 137 0.65 -7.21 -4.99
CA ALA A 137 1.29 -5.94 -5.28
C ALA A 137 0.61 -4.76 -4.56
N SER A 138 -0.73 -4.67 -4.62
CA SER A 138 -1.49 -3.62 -3.91
C SER A 138 -1.25 -3.70 -2.40
N ARG A 139 -1.33 -4.91 -1.81
CA ARG A 139 -1.09 -5.08 -0.37
C ARG A 139 0.35 -4.78 0.05
N ALA A 140 1.33 -5.10 -0.79
CA ALA A 140 2.73 -4.78 -0.53
C ALA A 140 2.94 -3.26 -0.50
N MET A 141 2.35 -2.52 -1.43
CA MET A 141 2.39 -1.05 -1.45
C MET A 141 1.64 -0.43 -0.27
N GLU A 142 0.44 -0.91 0.06
CA GLU A 142 -0.31 -0.48 1.25
C GLU A 142 0.47 -0.69 2.57
N GLN A 143 1.40 -1.66 2.60
CA GLN A 143 2.28 -1.92 3.74
C GLN A 143 3.64 -1.21 3.64
N GLY A 144 3.80 -0.26 2.72
CA GLY A 144 5.00 0.56 2.61
C GLY A 144 6.19 -0.11 1.92
N MET A 145 5.96 -1.19 1.14
CA MET A 145 7.05 -1.75 0.33
C MET A 145 7.42 -0.76 -0.78
N ASP A 146 8.69 -0.40 -0.87
CA ASP A 146 9.16 0.50 -1.92
C ASP A 146 8.97 -0.11 -3.32
N GLU A 147 8.71 0.75 -4.29
CA GLU A 147 8.32 0.39 -5.65
C GLU A 147 9.42 -0.37 -6.41
N LYS A 148 10.68 -0.04 -6.15
CA LYS A 148 11.82 -0.69 -6.77
C LYS A 148 11.94 -2.14 -6.27
N THR A 149 11.79 -2.35 -4.97
CA THR A 149 11.76 -3.67 -4.34
C THR A 149 10.56 -4.48 -4.84
N LEU A 150 9.36 -3.89 -4.89
CA LEU A 150 8.18 -4.55 -5.42
C LEU A 150 8.36 -4.94 -6.89
N SER A 151 8.86 -4.03 -7.73
CA SER A 151 9.14 -4.29 -9.15
C SER A 151 10.15 -5.43 -9.32
N ALA A 152 11.20 -5.50 -8.48
CA ALA A 152 12.19 -6.57 -8.49
C ALA A 152 11.56 -7.92 -8.11
N ILE A 153 10.76 -7.98 -7.04
CA ILE A 153 10.05 -9.20 -6.61
C ILE A 153 9.10 -9.69 -7.69
N LEU A 154 8.35 -8.77 -8.30
CA LEU A 154 7.42 -9.11 -9.37
C LEU A 154 8.13 -9.47 -10.69
N GLY A 155 9.34 -9.00 -10.94
CA GLY A 155 10.04 -9.16 -12.21
C GLY A 155 9.35 -8.37 -13.33
N HIS A 156 9.03 -7.10 -13.07
CA HIS A 156 8.54 -6.16 -14.08
C HIS A 156 9.72 -5.60 -14.88
N TYR A 157 9.49 -5.33 -16.16
CA TYR A 157 10.49 -4.73 -17.04
C TYR A 157 10.91 -3.32 -16.57
N SER A 158 9.98 -2.57 -16.01
CA SER A 158 10.26 -1.23 -15.48
C SER A 158 9.44 -0.94 -14.23
N VAL A 159 9.99 -0.09 -13.37
CA VAL A 159 9.28 0.45 -12.19
C VAL A 159 8.07 1.28 -12.65
N ALA A 160 8.18 2.03 -13.76
CA ALA A 160 7.09 2.81 -14.32
C ALA A 160 5.84 1.94 -14.60
N PHE A 161 6.00 0.72 -15.11
CA PHE A 161 4.89 -0.20 -15.32
C PHE A 161 4.19 -0.58 -14.00
N THR A 162 4.96 -0.75 -12.92
CA THR A 162 4.40 -1.00 -11.57
C THR A 162 3.62 0.21 -11.09
N MET A 163 4.18 1.42 -11.26
CA MET A 163 3.56 2.68 -10.87
C MET A 163 2.24 2.92 -11.60
N ASP A 164 2.23 2.83 -12.94
CA ASP A 164 1.03 3.01 -13.76
C ASP A 164 -0.10 2.04 -13.38
N THR A 165 0.28 0.80 -13.06
CA THR A 165 -0.69 -0.24 -12.70
C THR A 165 -1.32 -0.01 -11.32
N TYR A 166 -0.58 0.59 -10.38
CA TYR A 166 -0.99 0.73 -8.98
C TYR A 166 -1.09 2.20 -8.50
N ALA A 167 -1.14 3.17 -9.43
CA ALA A 167 -1.21 4.61 -9.14
C ALA A 167 -2.33 5.01 -8.16
N HIS A 168 -3.45 4.28 -8.17
CA HIS A 168 -4.57 4.53 -7.25
C HIS A 168 -4.24 4.25 -5.78
N VAL A 169 -3.28 3.37 -5.49
CA VAL A 169 -2.81 3.07 -4.11
C VAL A 169 -1.81 4.12 -3.63
N LEU A 170 -1.15 4.80 -4.58
CA LEU A 170 -0.08 5.76 -4.27
C LEU A 170 -0.59 7.01 -3.54
N HIS A 171 -1.82 7.45 -3.81
CA HIS A 171 -2.34 8.71 -3.24
C HIS A 171 -2.51 8.63 -1.72
N ASP A 172 -2.97 7.49 -1.21
CA ASP A 172 -3.08 7.28 0.23
C ASP A 172 -1.70 7.12 0.89
N HIS A 173 -0.74 6.55 0.14
CA HIS A 173 0.61 6.36 0.62
C HIS A 173 1.41 7.68 0.70
N LEU A 174 1.23 8.60 -0.25
CA LEU A 174 1.86 9.93 -0.20
C LEU A 174 1.52 10.70 1.09
N ASN A 175 0.29 10.59 1.56
CA ASN A 175 -0.12 11.22 2.81
C ASN A 175 0.55 10.58 4.03
N GLN A 176 0.76 9.24 4.03
CA GLN A 176 1.47 8.54 5.10
C GLN A 176 2.97 8.87 5.09
N GLU A 177 3.62 8.92 3.93
CA GLU A 177 5.02 9.32 3.79
C GLU A 177 5.25 10.77 4.23
N MET A 178 4.33 11.69 3.92
CA MET A 178 4.39 13.05 4.44
C MET A 178 4.22 13.09 5.96
N GLY A 179 3.46 12.18 6.55
CA GLY A 179 3.34 12.04 8.01
C GLY A 179 4.67 11.68 8.70
N CYS A 180 5.55 10.90 8.05
CA CYS A 180 6.90 10.64 8.57
C CYS A 180 7.75 11.92 8.67
N MET A 181 7.46 12.91 7.81
CA MET A 181 8.14 14.21 7.87
C MET A 181 7.64 15.07 9.03
N GLU A 182 6.41 14.86 9.52
CA GLU A 182 5.90 15.57 10.71
C GLU A 182 6.76 15.29 11.95
N GLU A 183 7.27 14.07 12.14
CA GLU A 183 8.17 13.76 13.25
C GLU A 183 9.52 14.47 13.15
N LEU A 184 10.03 14.66 11.93
CA LEU A 184 11.26 15.43 11.68
C LEU A 184 11.05 16.95 11.90
N TYR A 185 9.82 17.43 11.69
CA TYR A 185 9.40 18.82 11.90
C TYR A 185 8.67 19.04 13.24
N ASN A 186 8.56 18.03 14.09
CA ASN A 186 8.24 18.21 15.51
C ASN A 186 9.47 18.82 16.25
N ILE A 187 9.97 19.89 15.69
CA ILE A 187 10.51 20.99 16.47
C ILE A 187 9.35 21.31 17.42
N ASP A 188 9.59 21.19 18.74
CA ASP A 188 8.67 21.69 19.76
C ASP A 188 7.92 22.88 19.16
N ARG A 189 6.61 22.79 19.01
CA ARG A 189 5.79 23.93 18.60
C ARG A 189 6.01 24.98 19.66
N VAL A 190 7.09 25.73 19.50
CA VAL A 190 7.26 27.01 20.17
C VAL A 190 6.16 27.84 19.52
N VAL A 191 5.00 27.90 20.16
CA VAL A 191 4.03 28.95 19.92
C VAL A 191 4.88 30.21 19.99
N PRO A 192 5.02 30.99 18.90
CA PRO A 192 5.86 32.17 18.92
C PRO A 192 5.44 32.96 20.16
N GLN A 193 6.37 33.18 21.08
CA GLN A 193 6.07 33.74 22.43
C GLN A 193 5.59 35.20 22.37
N ASN A 194 5.08 35.71 21.27
CA ASN A 194 4.53 37.04 21.08
C ASN A 194 3.55 37.13 19.93
N LEU A 195 2.59 36.21 19.82
CA LEU A 195 1.46 36.41 18.92
C LEU A 195 0.55 37.49 19.55
N ILE A 196 0.43 38.64 18.88
CA ILE A 196 -0.43 39.73 19.30
C ILE A 196 -1.61 39.81 18.34
N TYR A 197 -2.80 39.67 18.84
CA TYR A 197 -4.02 39.73 18.03
C TYR A 197 -4.90 40.92 18.44
N PRO A 198 -5.43 41.69 17.49
CA PRO A 198 -6.30 42.81 17.76
C PRO A 198 -7.73 42.36 18.09
N VAL A 199 -8.30 42.99 19.10
CA VAL A 199 -9.69 42.82 19.54
C VAL A 199 -10.40 44.16 19.56
N ILE A 200 -11.54 44.25 18.84
CA ILE A 200 -12.39 45.42 18.86
C ILE A 200 -13.23 45.40 20.14
N VAL A 201 -13.17 46.46 20.94
CA VAL A 201 -13.95 46.64 22.17
C VAL A 201 -15.00 47.70 21.91
N THR A 202 -16.25 47.35 22.14
CA THR A 202 -17.41 48.22 22.01
C THR A 202 -18.08 48.39 23.39
N PRO A 203 -18.13 49.61 23.97
CA PRO A 203 -18.90 49.87 25.18
C PRO A 203 -20.38 49.62 24.93
N THR A 204 -21.04 48.95 25.89
CA THR A 204 -22.49 48.65 25.87
C THR A 204 -23.11 49.16 27.17
N ASN A 205 -24.44 49.15 27.31
CA ASN A 205 -25.14 49.57 28.54
C ASN A 205 -24.80 48.66 29.73
N ASP A 206 -24.44 47.40 29.47
CA ASP A 206 -24.21 46.36 30.50
C ASP A 206 -22.73 45.93 30.59
N GLY A 207 -21.81 46.67 30.00
CA GLY A 207 -20.39 46.34 29.99
C GLY A 207 -19.70 46.60 28.65
N TYR A 208 -18.86 45.65 28.21
CA TYR A 208 -18.07 45.75 26.99
C TYR A 208 -18.25 44.53 26.13
N ALA A 209 -18.66 44.72 24.86
CA ALA A 209 -18.64 43.69 23.84
C ALA A 209 -17.28 43.67 23.18
N MET A 210 -16.69 42.46 23.10
CA MET A 210 -15.37 42.20 22.49
C MET A 210 -15.49 41.25 21.33
N GLN A 211 -14.82 41.57 20.24
CA GLN A 211 -14.77 40.74 19.04
C GLN A 211 -13.32 40.65 18.51
N SER A 212 -12.83 39.44 18.36
CA SER A 212 -11.53 39.24 17.72
C SER A 212 -11.63 39.56 16.20
N VAL A 213 -10.60 40.23 15.69
CA VAL A 213 -10.50 40.54 14.25
C VAL A 213 -10.12 39.29 13.45
N ASP A 214 -9.16 38.54 13.97
CA ASP A 214 -8.58 37.37 13.27
C ASP A 214 -9.33 36.06 13.58
N PHE A 215 -10.18 36.04 14.61
CA PHE A 215 -11.05 34.93 15.00
C PHE A 215 -12.49 35.43 15.16
N PRO A 216 -13.23 35.60 14.06
CA PRO A 216 -14.59 36.20 14.09
C PRO A 216 -15.60 35.46 14.95
N GLU A 217 -15.39 34.18 15.22
CA GLU A 217 -16.19 33.34 16.11
C GLU A 217 -15.99 33.67 17.58
N ILE A 218 -14.90 34.33 17.95
CA ILE A 218 -14.63 34.73 19.32
C ILE A 218 -15.27 36.11 19.59
N GLN A 219 -16.47 36.05 20.11
CA GLN A 219 -17.26 37.23 20.54
C GLN A 219 -17.79 37.01 21.95
N MET A 220 -17.67 38.03 22.78
CA MET A 220 -18.17 37.97 24.17
C MET A 220 -18.56 39.35 24.69
N THR A 221 -19.41 39.36 25.71
CA THR A 221 -19.79 40.58 26.45
C THR A 221 -19.47 40.40 27.93
N MET A 222 -18.68 41.28 28.50
CA MET A 222 -18.20 41.19 29.87
C MET A 222 -18.38 42.50 30.60
N PRO A 223 -18.58 42.47 31.95
CA PRO A 223 -18.76 43.70 32.74
C PRO A 223 -17.53 44.61 32.74
N THR A 224 -16.33 44.03 32.68
CA THR A 224 -15.08 44.78 32.67
C THR A 224 -14.21 44.44 31.45
N VAL A 225 -13.34 45.35 31.03
CA VAL A 225 -12.40 45.13 29.95
C VAL A 225 -11.36 44.08 30.34
N GLU A 226 -10.94 44.05 31.60
CA GLU A 226 -9.91 43.13 32.09
C GLU A 226 -10.38 41.66 32.03
N ASP A 227 -11.60 41.39 32.53
CA ASP A 227 -12.17 40.03 32.48
C ASP A 227 -12.39 39.58 31.04
N GLY A 228 -12.89 40.46 30.19
CA GLY A 228 -13.10 40.19 28.77
C GLY A 228 -11.78 39.94 28.05
N ALA A 229 -10.73 40.70 28.32
CA ALA A 229 -9.40 40.50 27.74
C ALA A 229 -8.82 39.14 28.16
N ALA A 230 -8.91 38.76 29.41
CA ALA A 230 -8.44 37.47 29.92
C ALA A 230 -9.17 36.30 29.25
N MET A 231 -10.49 36.36 29.12
CA MET A 231 -11.29 35.33 28.48
C MET A 231 -11.03 35.27 26.98
N ALA A 232 -10.94 36.41 26.29
CA ALA A 232 -10.63 36.47 24.86
C ALA A 232 -9.24 35.90 24.57
N ALA A 233 -8.23 36.23 25.37
CA ALA A 233 -6.90 35.67 25.23
C ALA A 233 -6.88 34.15 25.45
N GLY A 234 -7.64 33.65 26.45
CA GLY A 234 -7.80 32.19 26.63
C GLY A 234 -8.42 31.50 25.44
N ALA A 235 -9.57 32.01 24.97
CA ALA A 235 -10.29 31.44 23.82
C ALA A 235 -9.44 31.50 22.52
N MET A 236 -8.70 32.59 22.28
CA MET A 236 -7.79 32.69 21.13
C MET A 236 -6.61 31.74 21.26
N ARG A 237 -6.05 31.55 22.46
CA ARG A 237 -4.97 30.55 22.69
C ARG A 237 -5.44 29.16 22.38
N ASP A 238 -6.64 28.78 22.81
CA ASP A 238 -7.22 27.47 22.52
C ASP A 238 -7.48 27.30 21.02
N ALA A 239 -7.97 28.36 20.34
CA ALA A 239 -8.18 28.36 18.89
C ALA A 239 -6.86 28.24 18.12
N VAL A 240 -5.82 28.97 18.53
CA VAL A 240 -4.48 28.87 17.92
C VAL A 240 -3.87 27.47 18.10
N LEU A 241 -4.06 26.85 19.28
CA LEU A 241 -3.57 25.50 19.53
C LEU A 241 -4.35 24.43 18.72
N ALA A 242 -5.61 24.69 18.40
CA ALA A 242 -6.44 23.80 17.58
C ALA A 242 -6.14 23.91 16.08
N LEU A 243 -5.56 25.02 15.62
CA LEU A 243 -5.25 25.25 14.22
C LEU A 243 -3.85 24.74 13.87
N GLN A 244 -3.74 24.10 12.74
CA GLN A 244 -2.47 23.64 12.18
C GLN A 244 -1.57 24.84 11.79
N PHE A 245 -2.18 25.95 11.37
CA PHE A 245 -1.51 27.20 11.03
C PHE A 245 -2.34 28.36 11.62
N PRO A 246 -1.88 29.04 12.66
CA PRO A 246 -2.58 30.22 13.17
C PRO A 246 -2.59 31.32 12.09
N PRO A 247 -3.69 32.09 11.99
CA PRO A 247 -3.74 33.20 11.05
C PRO A 247 -2.66 34.23 11.40
N ALA A 248 -2.10 34.88 10.37
CA ALA A 248 -1.25 36.03 10.61
C ALA A 248 -2.07 37.11 11.33
N SER A 249 -1.48 37.73 12.37
CA SER A 249 -2.12 38.85 13.06
C SER A 249 -2.46 39.99 12.09
N SER A 250 -3.68 40.47 12.13
CA SER A 250 -4.09 41.65 11.36
C SER A 250 -3.34 42.89 11.82
N ASP A 251 -2.97 43.74 10.87
CA ASP A 251 -2.33 45.02 11.21
C ASP A 251 -3.32 45.94 11.93
N SER A 252 -3.05 46.21 13.20
CA SER A 252 -3.93 47.02 14.06
C SER A 252 -4.16 48.43 13.55
N VAL A 253 -3.28 48.95 12.65
CA VAL A 253 -3.40 50.28 12.04
C VAL A 253 -4.53 50.33 11.04
N ASN A 254 -4.86 49.23 10.40
CA ASN A 254 -5.86 49.12 9.32
C ASN A 254 -7.22 48.59 9.74
N VAL A 255 -7.43 48.34 11.06
CA VAL A 255 -8.77 47.85 11.55
C VAL A 255 -9.74 49.04 11.59
N PRO A 256 -10.86 49.00 10.81
CA PRO A 256 -11.85 50.06 10.83
C PRO A 256 -12.64 50.04 12.15
N LEU A 257 -12.63 51.15 12.88
CA LEU A 257 -13.37 51.31 14.13
C LEU A 257 -14.57 52.26 13.95
N MET A 258 -15.66 51.95 14.56
CA MET A 258 -16.81 52.84 14.67
C MET A 258 -16.68 53.85 15.81
N PRO A 259 -17.39 54.96 15.79
CA PRO A 259 -17.34 55.91 16.90
C PRO A 259 -17.64 55.25 18.27
N GLY A 260 -16.73 55.47 19.23
CA GLY A 260 -16.81 54.86 20.58
C GLY A 260 -16.14 53.50 20.72
N GLN A 261 -15.72 52.87 19.65
CA GLN A 261 -14.92 51.60 19.70
C GLN A 261 -13.45 51.92 19.92
N PHE A 262 -12.74 50.99 20.54
CA PHE A 262 -11.28 51.04 20.65
C PHE A 262 -10.69 49.64 20.44
N LEU A 263 -9.40 49.61 20.08
CA LEU A 263 -8.69 48.37 19.82
C LEU A 263 -7.88 47.99 21.05
N LEU A 264 -7.97 46.74 21.46
CA LEU A 264 -7.11 46.12 22.45
C LEU A 264 -6.21 45.10 21.76
N GLN A 265 -4.92 45.12 22.08
CA GLN A 265 -3.97 44.13 21.58
C GLN A 265 -3.76 43.05 22.65
N LEU A 266 -4.09 41.82 22.38
CA LEU A 266 -3.90 40.71 23.29
C LEU A 266 -2.65 39.92 22.86
N SER A 267 -1.73 39.74 23.78
CA SER A 267 -0.57 38.85 23.63
C SER A 267 -0.97 37.45 24.12
N LEU A 268 -0.75 36.42 23.27
CA LEU A 268 -1.06 35.04 23.58
C LEU A 268 0.16 34.29 24.11
#